data_777dd40b13593563ee88231d5b071f82
#
_entry.id   777dd40b13593563ee88231d5b071f82
#
_cell.length_a   1.000
_cell.length_b   1.000
_cell.length_c   1.000
_cell.angle_alpha   90.00
_cell.angle_beta   90.00
_cell.angle_gamma   90.00
#
_symmetry.space_group_name_H-M   'P 1'
#
loop_
_entity.id
_entity.type
_entity.pdbx_description
1 polymer ?
#
loop_
_entity_poly.entity_id
_entity_poly.type
_entity_poly.pdbx_seq_one_letter_code
_entity_poly.pdbx_strand_id
1 'polypeptide(L)'
;MMHPQTRALLKLIEERNLPPTHTLTPEVARNMYRERRFFTQPEPPQVGSVQELSAPGPHGNIPLRLYRPRGSSPDARLPALVYYHGGGWVIGDLDTHDVLCRELANGAGCAVVSVDYRMGPEHRFPAAVDDCIAATYWIARNAGSLGIDATRMAVGGDSAGGNLAAVVAIAARDAG
;
A
#
# COMPACT_ATOMS: atom_id res chain seq x y z
N MET A 1 -27.03 -13.59 -4.80
CA MET A 1 -26.75 -14.64 -3.78
C MET A 1 -25.30 -14.49 -3.36
N MET A 2 -24.98 -14.50 -2.05
CA MET A 2 -23.61 -14.35 -1.55
C MET A 2 -22.80 -15.64 -1.81
N HIS A 3 -21.55 -15.49 -2.29
CA HIS A 3 -20.65 -16.62 -2.54
C HIS A 3 -20.38 -17.41 -1.23
N PRO A 4 -20.30 -18.76 -1.26
CA PRO A 4 -20.08 -19.56 -0.05
C PRO A 4 -18.82 -19.18 0.76
N GLN A 5 -17.72 -18.88 0.09
CA GLN A 5 -16.48 -18.44 0.75
C GLN A 5 -16.64 -17.10 1.47
N THR A 6 -17.36 -16.14 0.87
CA THR A 6 -17.67 -14.86 1.53
C THR A 6 -18.50 -15.07 2.78
N ARG A 7 -19.51 -15.96 2.72
CA ARG A 7 -20.33 -16.32 3.88
C ARG A 7 -19.50 -16.95 5.00
N ALA A 8 -18.59 -17.87 4.64
CA ALA A 8 -17.70 -18.50 5.60
C ALA A 8 -16.77 -17.48 6.28
N LEU A 9 -16.21 -16.53 5.53
CA LEU A 9 -15.37 -15.46 6.07
C LEU A 9 -16.15 -14.55 7.02
N LEU A 10 -17.37 -14.13 6.64
CA LEU A 10 -18.21 -13.30 7.51
C LEU A 10 -18.56 -14.02 8.81
N LYS A 11 -18.91 -15.32 8.73
CA LYS A 11 -19.16 -16.14 9.91
C LYS A 11 -17.93 -16.21 10.83
N LEU A 12 -16.73 -16.41 10.28
CA LEU A 12 -15.48 -16.39 11.03
C LEU A 12 -15.24 -15.05 11.74
N ILE A 13 -15.55 -13.93 11.08
CA ILE A 13 -15.44 -12.58 11.66
C ILE A 13 -16.47 -12.41 12.82
N GLU A 14 -17.72 -12.87 12.63
CA GLU A 14 -18.76 -12.84 13.67
C GLU A 14 -18.37 -13.66 14.91
N GLU A 15 -17.85 -14.89 14.69
CA GLU A 15 -17.42 -15.78 15.79
C GLU A 15 -16.28 -15.18 16.63
N ARG A 16 -15.47 -14.29 16.07
CA ARG A 16 -14.42 -13.56 16.78
C ARG A 16 -14.97 -12.48 17.72
N ASN A 17 -16.22 -12.09 17.56
CA ASN A 17 -16.92 -11.08 18.38
C ASN A 17 -16.09 -9.79 18.59
N LEU A 18 -15.43 -9.33 17.51
CA LEU A 18 -14.61 -8.14 17.56
C LEU A 18 -15.48 -6.88 17.71
N PRO A 19 -15.06 -5.90 18.51
CA PRO A 19 -15.79 -4.65 18.65
C PRO A 19 -15.83 -3.89 17.31
N PRO A 20 -16.90 -3.14 17.02
CA PRO A 20 -16.99 -2.32 15.82
C PRO A 20 -15.86 -1.29 15.77
N THR A 21 -15.17 -1.18 14.65
CA THR A 21 -13.99 -0.32 14.49
C THR A 21 -14.24 1.14 14.90
N HIS A 22 -15.45 1.67 14.64
CA HIS A 22 -15.82 3.05 15.00
C HIS A 22 -15.96 3.32 16.50
N THR A 23 -15.97 2.28 17.34
CA THR A 23 -16.01 2.41 18.81
C THR A 23 -14.62 2.38 19.44
N LEU A 24 -13.57 2.19 18.62
CA LEU A 24 -12.20 2.04 19.09
C LEU A 24 -11.42 3.35 18.98
N THR A 25 -10.38 3.49 19.81
CA THR A 25 -9.38 4.52 19.54
C THR A 25 -8.60 4.19 18.26
N PRO A 26 -8.04 5.18 17.55
CA PRO A 26 -7.26 4.95 16.34
C PRO A 26 -6.14 3.92 16.51
N GLU A 27 -5.43 3.96 17.62
CA GLU A 27 -4.36 3.01 17.95
C GLU A 27 -4.88 1.57 18.06
N VAL A 28 -5.95 1.37 18.82
CA VAL A 28 -6.58 0.04 18.98
C VAL A 28 -7.14 -0.46 17.65
N ALA A 29 -7.75 0.43 16.87
CA ALA A 29 -8.28 0.08 15.54
C ALA A 29 -7.16 -0.36 14.58
N ARG A 30 -6.00 0.32 14.57
CA ARG A 30 -4.82 -0.06 13.78
C ARG A 30 -4.29 -1.43 14.17
N ASN A 31 -4.12 -1.68 15.46
CA ASN A 31 -3.64 -2.97 15.96
C ASN A 31 -4.62 -4.09 15.62
N MET A 32 -5.92 -3.90 15.85
CA MET A 32 -6.94 -4.87 15.47
C MET A 32 -6.94 -5.13 13.95
N TYR A 33 -6.75 -4.12 13.11
CA TYR A 33 -6.68 -4.27 11.67
C TYR A 33 -5.46 -5.08 11.23
N ARG A 34 -4.30 -4.88 11.87
CA ARG A 34 -3.11 -5.71 11.66
C ARG A 34 -3.33 -7.16 12.03
N GLU A 35 -3.95 -7.42 13.19
CA GLU A 35 -4.21 -8.78 13.67
C GLU A 35 -5.21 -9.54 12.80
N ARG A 36 -6.21 -8.86 12.24
CA ARG A 36 -7.19 -9.48 11.34
C ARG A 36 -6.55 -10.16 10.15
N ARG A 37 -5.44 -9.68 9.63
CA ARG A 37 -4.76 -10.27 8.47
C ARG A 37 -4.45 -11.76 8.66
N PHE A 38 -4.10 -12.20 9.86
CA PHE A 38 -3.74 -13.59 10.15
C PHE A 38 -4.88 -14.60 9.97
N PHE A 39 -6.11 -14.14 9.86
CA PHE A 39 -7.25 -15.03 9.60
C PHE A 39 -8.14 -14.57 8.43
N THR A 40 -7.89 -13.38 7.86
CA THR A 40 -8.64 -12.88 6.70
C THR A 40 -7.84 -12.92 5.40
N GLN A 41 -6.52 -13.07 5.48
CA GLN A 41 -5.64 -13.11 4.33
C GLN A 41 -4.97 -14.50 4.21
N PRO A 42 -4.62 -14.94 3.00
CA PRO A 42 -3.81 -16.15 2.81
C PRO A 42 -2.36 -15.90 3.26
N GLU A 43 -1.57 -16.97 3.28
CA GLU A 43 -0.12 -16.87 3.45
C GLU A 43 0.48 -15.98 2.34
N PRO A 44 1.44 -15.08 2.69
CA PRO A 44 2.06 -14.20 1.71
C PRO A 44 2.76 -14.97 0.58
N PRO A 45 2.44 -14.72 -0.69
CA PRO A 45 3.10 -15.42 -1.78
C PRO A 45 4.57 -15.01 -1.87
N GLN A 46 5.41 -15.96 -2.34
CA GLN A 46 6.81 -15.69 -2.58
C GLN A 46 6.96 -14.69 -3.73
N VAL A 47 7.85 -13.71 -3.54
CA VAL A 47 8.26 -12.71 -4.55
C VAL A 47 9.78 -12.80 -4.76
N GLY A 48 10.32 -12.12 -5.76
CA GLY A 48 11.75 -12.10 -6.04
C GLY A 48 12.56 -11.44 -4.93
N SER A 49 12.08 -10.29 -4.42
CA SER A 49 12.65 -9.62 -3.25
C SER A 49 11.65 -8.66 -2.62
N VAL A 50 11.88 -8.38 -1.33
CA VAL A 50 11.22 -7.31 -0.58
C VAL A 50 12.30 -6.43 0.02
N GLN A 51 12.18 -5.13 -0.14
CA GLN A 51 13.15 -4.16 0.38
C GLN A 51 12.43 -3.02 1.09
N GLU A 52 12.83 -2.75 2.34
CA GLU A 52 12.40 -1.55 3.06
C GLU A 52 13.20 -0.34 2.57
N LEU A 53 12.51 0.74 2.29
CA LEU A 53 13.07 1.99 1.78
C LEU A 53 12.53 3.17 2.59
N SER A 54 13.14 4.32 2.39
CA SER A 54 12.72 5.56 3.04
C SER A 54 12.88 6.72 2.05
N ALA A 55 11.78 7.39 1.75
CA ALA A 55 11.81 8.61 0.94
C ALA A 55 11.77 9.85 1.84
N PRO A 56 12.50 10.93 1.51
CA PRO A 56 12.34 12.19 2.20
C PRO A 56 10.96 12.79 1.91
N GLY A 57 10.22 13.12 2.94
CA GLY A 57 8.94 13.79 2.88
C GLY A 57 8.98 15.20 3.46
N PRO A 58 7.89 15.96 3.34
CA PRO A 58 7.84 17.36 3.78
C PRO A 58 7.96 17.55 5.30
N HIS A 59 7.69 16.51 6.08
CA HIS A 59 7.76 16.55 7.56
C HIS A 59 8.48 15.36 8.17
N GLY A 60 9.40 14.76 7.45
CA GLY A 60 10.16 13.59 7.87
C GLY A 60 10.21 12.52 6.80
N ASN A 61 10.80 11.40 7.14
CA ASN A 61 10.93 10.28 6.22
C ASN A 61 9.62 9.52 6.07
N ILE A 62 9.31 9.12 4.84
CA ILE A 62 8.14 8.30 4.48
C ILE A 62 8.65 6.87 4.28
N PRO A 63 8.19 5.90 5.10
CA PRO A 63 8.55 4.50 4.90
C PRO A 63 7.93 3.96 3.62
N LEU A 64 8.70 3.16 2.89
CA LEU A 64 8.27 2.51 1.66
C LEU A 64 8.67 1.04 1.70
N ARG A 65 7.92 0.18 1.00
CA ARG A 65 8.30 -1.21 0.78
C ARG A 65 8.22 -1.55 -0.70
N LEU A 66 9.37 -1.93 -1.27
CA LEU A 66 9.51 -2.33 -2.67
C LEU A 66 9.42 -3.85 -2.78
N TYR A 67 8.53 -4.33 -3.64
CA TYR A 67 8.38 -5.73 -4.01
C TYR A 67 8.81 -5.92 -5.47
N ARG A 68 9.66 -6.91 -5.73
CA ARG A 68 9.99 -7.34 -7.09
C ARG A 68 9.32 -8.69 -7.38
N PRO A 69 8.74 -8.88 -8.58
CA PRO A 69 8.02 -10.10 -8.90
C PRO A 69 8.96 -11.31 -8.93
N ARG A 70 8.40 -12.48 -8.64
CA ARG A 70 9.13 -13.76 -8.69
C ARG A 70 9.73 -13.98 -10.09
N GLY A 71 10.99 -14.44 -10.13
CA GLY A 71 11.70 -14.72 -11.37
C GLY A 71 12.20 -13.51 -12.15
N SER A 72 12.02 -12.30 -11.66
CA SER A 72 12.64 -11.12 -12.28
C SER A 72 14.16 -11.15 -12.08
N SER A 73 14.93 -10.80 -13.14
CA SER A 73 16.37 -10.60 -13.00
C SER A 73 16.66 -9.46 -12.02
N PRO A 74 17.70 -9.57 -11.16
CA PRO A 74 18.12 -8.47 -10.29
C PRO A 74 18.41 -7.16 -11.04
N ASP A 75 18.96 -7.27 -12.25
CA ASP A 75 19.34 -6.12 -13.09
C ASP A 75 18.21 -5.61 -13.98
N ALA A 76 17.05 -6.27 -13.98
CA ALA A 76 15.93 -5.85 -14.82
C ALA A 76 15.34 -4.52 -14.35
N ARG A 77 15.12 -3.60 -15.30
CA ARG A 77 14.29 -2.41 -15.07
C ARG A 77 12.83 -2.76 -15.33
N LEU A 78 12.05 -2.79 -14.27
CA LEU A 78 10.65 -3.22 -14.28
C LEU A 78 9.71 -2.02 -14.39
N PRO A 79 8.53 -2.19 -15.05
CA PRO A 79 7.42 -1.27 -14.82
C PRO A 79 7.12 -1.21 -13.32
N ALA A 80 6.54 -0.12 -12.83
CA ALA A 80 6.23 0.01 -11.42
C ALA A 80 4.82 0.49 -11.15
N LEU A 81 4.24 -0.05 -10.07
CA LEU A 81 3.02 0.44 -9.45
C LEU A 81 3.39 1.05 -8.09
N VAL A 82 3.15 2.35 -7.92
CA VAL A 82 3.18 2.98 -6.58
C VAL A 82 1.81 2.77 -5.95
N TYR A 83 1.78 2.08 -4.82
CA TYR A 83 0.56 1.63 -4.18
C TYR A 83 0.29 2.36 -2.87
N TYR A 84 -0.91 2.90 -2.71
CA TYR A 84 -1.39 3.54 -1.49
C TYR A 84 -2.49 2.68 -0.87
N HIS A 85 -2.28 2.27 0.38
CA HIS A 85 -3.23 1.41 1.08
C HIS A 85 -4.54 2.11 1.42
N GLY A 86 -5.62 1.34 1.56
CA GLY A 86 -6.89 1.80 2.11
C GLY A 86 -6.88 1.87 3.63
N GLY A 87 -8.03 2.26 4.19
CA GLY A 87 -8.22 2.32 5.64
C GLY A 87 -8.74 3.67 6.14
N GLY A 88 -9.41 4.46 5.29
CA GLY A 88 -10.06 5.72 5.65
C GLY A 88 -9.11 6.78 6.19
N TRP A 89 -7.83 6.75 5.77
CA TRP A 89 -6.74 7.62 6.26
C TRP A 89 -6.48 7.51 7.77
N VAL A 90 -6.94 6.44 8.43
CA VAL A 90 -6.80 6.22 9.88
C VAL A 90 -6.14 4.88 10.21
N ILE A 91 -6.46 3.84 9.46
CA ILE A 91 -5.93 2.48 9.64
C ILE A 91 -5.23 2.01 8.36
N GLY A 92 -4.53 0.90 8.44
CA GLY A 92 -3.73 0.36 7.33
C GLY A 92 -2.25 0.70 7.48
N ASP A 93 -1.40 -0.07 6.84
CA ASP A 93 0.06 0.08 6.78
C ASP A 93 0.66 -0.88 5.75
N LEU A 94 2.00 -0.92 5.68
CA LEU A 94 2.75 -1.80 4.79
C LEU A 94 2.44 -3.29 5.04
N ASP A 95 2.22 -3.67 6.32
CA ASP A 95 1.99 -5.07 6.69
C ASP A 95 0.57 -5.54 6.36
N THR A 96 -0.42 -4.66 6.54
CA THR A 96 -1.82 -5.00 6.26
C THR A 96 -2.10 -5.20 4.78
N HIS A 97 -1.25 -4.66 3.91
CA HIS A 97 -1.36 -4.76 2.45
C HIS A 97 -0.20 -5.56 1.81
N ASP A 98 0.64 -6.23 2.61
CA ASP A 98 1.79 -7.01 2.13
C ASP A 98 1.38 -8.11 1.14
N VAL A 99 0.39 -8.92 1.51
CA VAL A 99 -0.12 -10.00 0.63
C VAL A 99 -0.61 -9.45 -0.70
N LEU A 100 -1.40 -8.38 -0.66
CA LEU A 100 -1.95 -7.75 -1.87
C LEU A 100 -0.84 -7.19 -2.77
N CYS A 101 0.15 -6.50 -2.20
CA CYS A 101 1.28 -5.96 -2.96
C CYS A 101 2.12 -7.07 -3.62
N ARG A 102 2.32 -8.20 -2.94
CA ARG A 102 2.99 -9.38 -3.50
C ARG A 102 2.20 -10.00 -4.65
N GLU A 103 0.88 -10.13 -4.49
CA GLU A 103 -0.02 -10.63 -5.55
C GLU A 103 0.01 -9.71 -6.77
N LEU A 104 -0.05 -8.41 -6.57
CA LEU A 104 0.04 -7.42 -7.65
C LEU A 104 1.40 -7.49 -8.35
N ALA A 105 2.51 -7.59 -7.61
CA ALA A 105 3.84 -7.70 -8.20
C ALA A 105 3.95 -8.94 -9.09
N ASN A 106 3.56 -10.12 -8.58
CA ASN A 106 3.62 -11.37 -9.33
C ASN A 106 2.63 -11.40 -10.50
N GLY A 107 1.40 -10.95 -10.28
CA GLY A 107 0.33 -11.00 -11.28
C GLY A 107 0.56 -10.07 -12.47
N ALA A 108 1.13 -8.90 -12.22
CA ALA A 108 1.43 -7.91 -13.26
C ALA A 108 2.86 -7.99 -13.80
N GLY A 109 3.75 -8.76 -13.16
CA GLY A 109 5.17 -8.82 -13.54
C GLY A 109 5.88 -7.47 -13.38
N CYS A 110 5.47 -6.65 -12.43
CA CYS A 110 6.00 -5.30 -12.19
C CYS A 110 6.56 -5.15 -10.78
N ALA A 111 7.38 -4.13 -10.57
CA ALA A 111 7.72 -3.69 -9.22
C ALA A 111 6.48 -3.04 -8.57
N VAL A 112 6.26 -3.30 -7.28
CA VAL A 112 5.24 -2.59 -6.49
C VAL A 112 5.95 -1.84 -5.38
N VAL A 113 5.67 -0.55 -5.22
CA VAL A 113 6.20 0.27 -4.11
C VAL A 113 5.03 0.72 -3.26
N SER A 114 4.85 0.08 -2.11
CA SER A 114 3.84 0.45 -1.12
C SER A 114 4.32 1.63 -0.28
N VAL A 115 3.43 2.58 -0.03
CA VAL A 115 3.74 3.84 0.67
C VAL A 115 3.02 3.87 2.02
N ASP A 116 3.78 4.05 3.11
CA ASP A 116 3.26 4.22 4.46
C ASP A 116 3.08 5.72 4.76
N TYR A 117 2.07 6.30 4.16
CA TYR A 117 1.76 7.71 4.30
C TYR A 117 1.18 8.05 5.69
N ARG A 118 1.41 9.27 6.16
CA ARG A 118 0.89 9.75 7.45
C ARG A 118 -0.63 9.81 7.47
N MET A 119 -1.21 9.36 8.59
CA MET A 119 -2.65 9.21 8.77
C MET A 119 -3.20 10.07 9.90
N GLY A 120 -4.51 10.32 9.82
CA GLY A 120 -5.27 10.95 10.90
C GLY A 120 -5.52 9.99 12.08
N PRO A 121 -5.91 10.55 13.23
CA PRO A 121 -6.12 11.98 13.51
C PRO A 121 -4.84 12.77 13.80
N GLU A 122 -3.68 12.09 13.94
CA GLU A 122 -2.40 12.72 14.30
C GLU A 122 -1.91 13.65 13.18
N HIS A 123 -2.12 13.25 11.94
CA HIS A 123 -1.74 13.99 10.73
C HIS A 123 -2.97 14.21 9.85
N ARG A 124 -3.57 15.39 10.00
CA ARG A 124 -4.77 15.75 9.24
C ARG A 124 -4.45 16.10 7.79
N PHE A 125 -5.50 16.17 6.98
CA PHE A 125 -5.39 16.68 5.61
C PHE A 125 -4.59 18.01 5.59
N PRO A 126 -3.64 18.19 4.66
CA PRO A 126 -3.35 17.35 3.50
C PRO A 126 -2.19 16.35 3.69
N ALA A 127 -1.76 16.00 4.91
CA ALA A 127 -0.55 15.25 5.18
C ALA A 127 -0.39 13.95 4.35
N ALA A 128 -1.45 13.15 4.20
CA ALA A 128 -1.41 11.93 3.37
C ALA A 128 -1.17 12.24 1.89
N VAL A 129 -1.77 13.30 1.37
CA VAL A 129 -1.59 13.76 -0.01
C VAL A 129 -0.16 14.20 -0.25
N ASP A 130 0.38 15.02 0.64
CA ASP A 130 1.74 15.55 0.56
C ASP A 130 2.77 14.43 0.55
N ASP A 131 2.58 13.43 1.43
CA ASP A 131 3.46 12.26 1.50
C ASP A 131 3.37 11.41 0.24
N CYS A 132 2.18 11.12 -0.27
CA CYS A 132 2.01 10.32 -1.48
C CYS A 132 2.62 11.00 -2.71
N ILE A 133 2.45 12.31 -2.86
CA ILE A 133 3.09 13.08 -3.93
C ILE A 133 4.61 13.04 -3.79
N ALA A 134 5.15 13.35 -2.59
CA ALA A 134 6.58 13.37 -2.34
C ALA A 134 7.22 12.00 -2.59
N ALA A 135 6.61 10.92 -2.07
CA ALA A 135 7.07 9.55 -2.27
C ALA A 135 7.11 9.18 -3.77
N THR A 136 6.06 9.49 -4.52
CA THR A 136 5.97 9.17 -5.95
C THR A 136 7.04 9.89 -6.76
N TYR A 137 7.25 11.18 -6.52
CA TYR A 137 8.33 11.92 -7.18
C TYR A 137 9.71 11.39 -6.79
N TRP A 138 9.91 11.02 -5.53
CA TRP A 138 11.18 10.43 -5.11
C TRP A 138 11.42 9.08 -5.80
N ILE A 139 10.41 8.21 -5.89
CA ILE A 139 10.50 6.93 -6.60
C ILE A 139 10.86 7.16 -8.08
N ALA A 140 10.19 8.08 -8.76
CA ALA A 140 10.46 8.39 -10.17
C ALA A 140 11.90 8.89 -10.40
N ARG A 141 12.40 9.80 -9.55
CA ARG A 141 13.77 10.34 -9.63
C ARG A 141 14.84 9.31 -9.30
N ASN A 142 14.54 8.32 -8.47
CA ASN A 142 15.45 7.26 -8.04
C ASN A 142 15.20 5.92 -8.77
N ALA A 143 14.34 5.91 -9.79
CA ALA A 143 13.90 4.70 -10.47
C ALA A 143 15.07 3.83 -10.95
N GLY A 144 16.15 4.43 -11.46
CA GLY A 144 17.34 3.71 -11.92
C GLY A 144 18.00 2.87 -10.84
N SER A 145 18.19 3.41 -9.63
CA SER A 145 18.76 2.70 -8.47
C SER A 145 17.81 1.67 -7.86
N LEU A 146 16.50 1.85 -8.07
CA LEU A 146 15.46 0.93 -7.60
C LEU A 146 15.16 -0.22 -8.60
N GLY A 147 15.85 -0.25 -9.75
CA GLY A 147 15.55 -1.20 -10.82
C GLY A 147 14.17 -0.99 -11.45
N ILE A 148 13.70 0.25 -11.49
CA ILE A 148 12.41 0.67 -12.04
C ILE A 148 12.63 1.41 -13.35
N ASP A 149 11.71 1.24 -14.29
CA ASP A 149 11.62 2.04 -15.51
C ASP A 149 10.67 3.23 -15.26
N ALA A 150 11.23 4.42 -15.11
CA ALA A 150 10.47 5.65 -14.83
C ALA A 150 9.45 6.01 -15.93
N THR A 151 9.60 5.47 -17.15
CA THR A 151 8.67 5.71 -18.27
C THR A 151 7.43 4.81 -18.22
N ARG A 152 7.44 3.80 -17.34
CA ARG A 152 6.37 2.80 -17.18
C ARG A 152 5.93 2.71 -15.72
N MET A 153 5.55 3.87 -15.17
CA MET A 153 5.03 3.95 -13.81
C MET A 153 3.52 4.20 -13.81
N ALA A 154 2.85 3.59 -12.86
CA ALA A 154 1.45 3.82 -12.55
C ALA A 154 1.28 4.06 -11.05
N VAL A 155 0.20 4.69 -10.65
CA VAL A 155 -0.24 4.83 -9.26
C VAL A 155 -1.55 4.09 -9.07
N GLY A 156 -1.76 3.50 -7.90
CA GLY A 156 -2.97 2.76 -7.58
C GLY A 156 -3.16 2.63 -6.08
N GLY A 157 -4.32 2.14 -5.69
CA GLY A 157 -4.67 1.92 -4.30
C GLY A 157 -6.12 1.51 -4.14
N ASP A 158 -6.50 1.12 -2.94
CA ASP A 158 -7.88 0.77 -2.59
C ASP A 158 -8.52 1.83 -1.69
N SER A 159 -9.82 2.06 -1.81
CA SER A 159 -10.59 2.96 -0.94
C SER A 159 -9.93 4.36 -0.81
N ALA A 160 -9.49 4.76 0.39
CA ALA A 160 -8.73 6.00 0.62
C ALA A 160 -7.46 6.07 -0.24
N GLY A 161 -6.76 4.94 -0.44
CA GLY A 161 -5.61 4.83 -1.32
C GLY A 161 -5.96 5.04 -2.79
N GLY A 162 -7.13 4.60 -3.23
CA GLY A 162 -7.65 4.87 -4.58
C GLY A 162 -7.92 6.36 -4.80
N ASN A 163 -8.44 7.07 -3.78
CA ASN A 163 -8.57 8.52 -3.81
C ASN A 163 -7.19 9.20 -3.91
N LEU A 164 -6.22 8.78 -3.08
CA LEU A 164 -4.85 9.29 -3.13
C LEU A 164 -4.20 9.07 -4.50
N ALA A 165 -4.41 7.90 -5.11
CA ALA A 165 -3.92 7.60 -6.46
C ALA A 165 -4.45 8.58 -7.51
N ALA A 166 -5.76 8.90 -7.46
CA ALA A 166 -6.36 9.88 -8.35
C ALA A 166 -5.77 11.29 -8.15
N VAL A 167 -5.59 11.71 -6.90
CA VAL A 167 -5.00 13.02 -6.56
C VAL A 167 -3.55 13.10 -7.04
N VAL A 168 -2.74 12.06 -6.80
CA VAL A 168 -1.34 12.02 -7.25
C VAL A 168 -1.24 12.02 -8.77
N ALA A 169 -2.12 11.28 -9.47
CA ALA A 169 -2.14 11.29 -10.94
C ALA A 169 -2.46 12.67 -11.50
N ILE A 170 -3.40 13.42 -10.88
CA ILE A 170 -3.72 14.80 -11.27
C ILE A 170 -2.51 15.72 -11.01
N ALA A 171 -1.90 15.63 -9.82
CA ALA A 171 -0.73 16.44 -9.47
C ALA A 171 0.47 16.17 -10.42
N ALA A 172 0.71 14.90 -10.77
CA ALA A 172 1.77 14.53 -11.71
C ALA A 172 1.51 15.08 -13.12
N ARG A 173 0.26 14.98 -13.61
CA ARG A 173 -0.14 15.57 -14.91
C ARG A 173 0.10 17.09 -14.94
N ASP A 174 -0.29 17.79 -13.89
CA ASP A 174 -0.23 19.25 -13.81
C ASP A 174 1.20 19.79 -13.65
N ALA A 175 2.11 18.92 -13.20
CA ALA A 175 3.54 19.23 -13.08
C ALA A 175 4.36 18.90 -14.34
N GLY A 176 3.78 18.27 -15.39
CA GLY A 176 4.46 17.86 -16.63
C GLY A 176 5.15 16.54 -16.46
#